data_0b1d3432877957e34a59546688cc50c9
#
_entry.id   0b1d3432877957e34a59546688cc50c9
#
_cell.length_a   1.000
_cell.length_b   1.000
_cell.length_c   1.000
_cell.angle_alpha   90.00
_cell.angle_beta   90.00
_cell.angle_gamma   90.00
#
_symmetry.space_group_name_H-M   'P 1'
#
loop_
_entity.id
_entity.type
_entity.pdbx_description
1 polymer ?
#
loop_
_entity_poly.entity_id
_entity_poly.type
_entity_poly.pdbx_seq_one_letter_code
_entity_poly.pdbx_strand_id
1 'polypeptide(L)'
;MRLPIALVTAALIVLLAQCKKDCPPIGSLECDLTDIVYNPTPYTIVKPAHFPQVPIPADNPMTLEGVQLGRRLFYDPILSGDSTMSCSSCHLPQGSFTDNKAVSTGIDGIAGRRSSMSLLNIAYATNGLFWDGRAKTLEEQALLPIEDPIELH
;
A
#
# COMPACT_ATOMS: atom_id res chain seq x y z
N MET A 1 57.44 -0.80 2.98
CA MET A 1 56.84 -1.81 3.93
C MET A 1 55.57 -2.33 3.30
N ARG A 2 55.59 -3.56 2.71
CA ARG A 2 54.43 -4.15 2.03
C ARG A 2 53.68 -5.01 3.04
N LEU A 3 52.43 -4.65 3.40
CA LEU A 3 51.58 -5.49 4.23
C LEU A 3 51.34 -6.82 3.48
N PRO A 4 51.43 -7.97 4.18
CA PRO A 4 51.17 -9.26 3.53
C PRO A 4 49.73 -9.39 3.13
N ILE A 5 49.52 -9.81 1.87
CA ILE A 5 48.19 -9.96 1.21
C ILE A 5 47.23 -10.85 2.04
N ALA A 6 47.76 -11.79 2.82
CA ALA A 6 46.99 -12.67 3.72
C ALA A 6 46.25 -11.90 4.84
N LEU A 7 46.73 -10.77 5.32
CA LEU A 7 46.06 -9.97 6.34
C LEU A 7 44.92 -9.12 5.78
N VAL A 8 45.03 -8.72 4.51
CA VAL A 8 43.98 -7.96 3.81
C VAL A 8 42.80 -8.86 3.46
N THR A 9 43.06 -10.09 3.05
CA THR A 9 41.99 -11.08 2.75
C THR A 9 41.24 -11.54 3.99
N ALA A 10 41.94 -11.72 5.13
CA ALA A 10 41.28 -12.08 6.40
C ALA A 10 40.37 -10.95 6.92
N ALA A 11 40.78 -9.69 6.82
CA ALA A 11 39.98 -8.53 7.22
C ALA A 11 38.74 -8.36 6.31
N LEU A 12 38.83 -8.64 5.01
CA LEU A 12 37.71 -8.56 4.08
C LEU A 12 36.67 -9.66 4.32
N ILE A 13 37.09 -10.87 4.70
CA ILE A 13 36.19 -11.97 5.04
C ILE A 13 35.41 -11.70 6.34
N VAL A 14 36.05 -11.09 7.34
CA VAL A 14 35.38 -10.72 8.60
C VAL A 14 34.35 -9.60 8.39
N LEU A 15 34.61 -8.65 7.49
CA LEU A 15 33.65 -7.57 7.15
C LEU A 15 32.42 -8.10 6.38
N LEU A 16 32.56 -9.15 5.60
CA LEU A 16 31.45 -9.78 4.88
C LEU A 16 30.59 -10.69 5.77
N ALA A 17 31.13 -11.16 6.91
CA ALA A 17 30.40 -12.00 7.86
C ALA A 17 29.43 -11.22 8.77
N GLN A 18 29.50 -9.88 8.81
CA GLN A 18 28.64 -9.05 9.65
C GLN A 18 27.35 -8.60 8.96
N CYS A 19 27.11 -8.93 7.71
CA CYS A 19 25.86 -8.65 6.99
C CYS A 19 24.85 -9.81 7.01
N LYS A 20 24.96 -10.74 7.95
CA LYS A 20 23.89 -11.70 8.22
C LYS A 20 23.06 -11.20 9.40
N LYS A 21 22.14 -10.30 9.13
CA LYS A 21 20.90 -10.23 9.91
C LYS A 21 19.96 -11.22 9.25
N ASP A 22 19.77 -12.31 9.95
CA ASP A 22 19.00 -13.48 9.54
C ASP A 22 17.55 -13.10 9.24
N CYS A 23 17.27 -12.81 7.96
CA CYS A 23 15.94 -13.11 7.46
C CYS A 23 15.97 -14.62 7.13
N PRO A 24 15.10 -15.45 7.73
CA PRO A 24 14.97 -16.84 7.36
C PRO A 24 14.60 -16.93 5.87
N PRO A 25 14.97 -18.03 5.19
CA PRO A 25 14.69 -18.22 3.77
C PRO A 25 13.19 -18.07 3.52
N ILE A 26 12.85 -17.38 2.41
CA ILE A 26 11.49 -17.22 1.91
C ILE A 26 10.80 -18.59 1.90
N GLY A 27 9.93 -18.83 2.87
CA GLY A 27 9.27 -20.15 3.09
C GLY A 27 9.04 -20.51 4.56
N SER A 28 9.77 -19.90 5.51
CA SER A 28 9.43 -19.97 6.93
C SER A 28 8.74 -18.66 7.32
N LEU A 29 7.43 -18.66 7.29
CA LEU A 29 6.54 -17.55 7.70
C LEU A 29 6.52 -17.33 9.23
N GLU A 30 7.64 -17.58 9.90
CA GLU A 30 7.79 -17.24 11.31
C GLU A 30 8.74 -16.03 11.46
N CYS A 31 8.32 -14.87 10.93
CA CYS A 31 8.71 -13.63 11.56
C CYS A 31 7.96 -13.58 12.90
N ASP A 32 8.60 -14.00 13.98
CA ASP A 32 8.05 -13.80 15.30
C ASP A 32 7.93 -12.29 15.56
N LEU A 33 6.73 -11.78 15.42
CA LEU A 33 6.39 -10.37 15.69
C LEU A 33 5.98 -10.15 17.15
N THR A 34 6.07 -11.18 18.00
CA THR A 34 5.60 -11.11 19.40
C THR A 34 6.43 -10.14 20.25
N ASP A 35 7.68 -9.89 19.87
CA ASP A 35 8.56 -8.94 20.57
C ASP A 35 8.42 -7.49 20.07
N ILE A 36 7.61 -7.25 19.03
CA ILE A 36 7.38 -5.89 18.54
C ILE A 36 6.32 -5.22 19.42
N VAL A 37 6.77 -4.29 20.23
CA VAL A 37 5.85 -3.43 21.00
C VAL A 37 5.08 -2.54 20.01
N TYR A 38 3.77 -2.79 19.90
CA TYR A 38 2.90 -1.94 19.11
C TYR A 38 2.74 -0.58 19.79
N ASN A 39 3.44 0.42 19.29
CA ASN A 39 3.40 1.81 19.77
C ASN A 39 3.32 2.77 18.57
N PRO A 40 2.18 2.82 17.86
CA PRO A 40 2.03 3.62 16.66
C PRO A 40 2.02 5.11 16.98
N THR A 41 2.59 5.91 16.07
CA THR A 41 2.59 7.37 16.15
C THR A 41 1.25 7.92 15.68
N PRO A 42 0.48 8.64 16.52
CA PRO A 42 -0.78 9.24 16.08
C PRO A 42 -0.58 10.19 14.89
N TYR A 43 -1.48 10.11 13.90
CA TYR A 43 -1.45 10.98 12.72
C TYR A 43 -2.69 11.86 12.67
N THR A 44 -2.47 13.16 12.48
CA THR A 44 -3.57 14.15 12.33
C THR A 44 -3.65 14.64 10.90
N ILE A 45 -4.83 14.49 10.28
CA ILE A 45 -5.10 15.02 8.95
C ILE A 45 -5.23 16.54 9.03
N VAL A 46 -4.35 17.26 8.33
CA VAL A 46 -4.46 18.71 8.17
C VAL A 46 -5.49 19.01 7.09
N LYS A 47 -6.58 19.66 7.45
CA LYS A 47 -7.67 20.02 6.55
C LYS A 47 -7.89 21.54 6.53
N PRO A 48 -8.46 22.12 5.46
CA PRO A 48 -8.89 23.53 5.46
C PRO A 48 -9.90 23.80 6.57
N ALA A 49 -9.88 25.02 7.12
CA ALA A 49 -10.72 25.38 8.26
C ALA A 49 -12.23 25.21 8.00
N HIS A 50 -12.66 25.42 6.75
CA HIS A 50 -14.07 25.29 6.34
C HIS A 50 -14.53 23.87 6.02
N PHE A 51 -13.60 22.88 6.03
CA PHE A 51 -13.96 21.47 5.84
C PHE A 51 -14.48 20.87 7.14
N PRO A 52 -15.46 19.95 7.09
CA PRO A 52 -15.90 19.21 8.26
C PRO A 52 -14.77 18.33 8.81
N GLN A 53 -14.97 17.75 9.98
CA GLN A 53 -14.04 16.75 10.51
C GLN A 53 -14.07 15.52 9.61
N VAL A 54 -12.86 14.95 9.33
CA VAL A 54 -12.76 13.71 8.59
C VAL A 54 -13.32 12.59 9.47
N PRO A 55 -14.27 11.78 9.00
CA PRO A 55 -14.78 10.65 9.75
C PRO A 55 -13.69 9.57 9.83
N ILE A 56 -13.14 9.35 11.02
CA ILE A 56 -12.14 8.33 11.30
C ILE A 56 -12.82 7.21 12.11
N PRO A 57 -12.80 5.94 11.66
CA PRO A 57 -13.33 4.83 12.44
C PRO A 57 -12.62 4.70 13.79
N ALA A 58 -13.38 4.44 14.86
CA ALA A 58 -12.82 4.33 16.20
C ALA A 58 -11.90 3.10 16.38
N ASP A 59 -12.18 2.06 15.61
CA ASP A 59 -11.43 0.80 15.57
C ASP A 59 -10.25 0.82 14.58
N ASN A 60 -10.13 1.88 13.76
CA ASN A 60 -9.02 2.09 12.83
C ASN A 60 -8.48 3.53 12.93
N PRO A 61 -7.87 3.91 14.07
CA PRO A 61 -7.34 5.25 14.26
C PRO A 61 -6.17 5.53 13.30
N MET A 62 -6.06 6.77 12.85
CA MET A 62 -4.97 7.18 11.96
C MET A 62 -3.62 7.17 12.66
N THR A 63 -2.65 6.48 12.07
CA THR A 63 -1.26 6.44 12.52
C THR A 63 -0.31 6.79 11.39
N LEU A 64 0.87 7.32 11.72
CA LEU A 64 1.88 7.67 10.72
C LEU A 64 2.33 6.42 9.95
N GLU A 65 2.53 5.32 10.66
CA GLU A 65 2.95 4.04 10.08
C GLU A 65 1.86 3.47 9.17
N GLY A 66 0.59 3.56 9.59
CA GLY A 66 -0.56 3.14 8.78
C GLY A 66 -0.70 3.96 7.49
N VAL A 67 -0.54 5.28 7.58
CA VAL A 67 -0.55 6.17 6.40
C VAL A 67 0.60 5.84 5.44
N GLN A 68 1.80 5.57 5.96
CA GLN A 68 2.96 5.21 5.15
C GLN A 68 2.77 3.85 4.47
N LEU A 69 2.24 2.86 5.19
CA LEU A 69 1.93 1.54 4.64
C LEU A 69 0.85 1.63 3.56
N GLY A 70 -0.27 2.31 3.83
CA GLY A 70 -1.34 2.49 2.86
C GLY A 70 -0.87 3.22 1.60
N ARG A 71 -0.04 4.25 1.76
CA ARG A 71 0.57 4.94 0.62
C ARG A 71 1.46 4.00 -0.19
N ARG A 72 2.28 3.18 0.47
CA ARG A 72 3.12 2.21 -0.23
C ARG A 72 2.27 1.20 -1.01
N LEU A 73 1.30 0.58 -0.36
CA LEU A 73 0.41 -0.41 -0.99
C LEU A 73 -0.39 0.16 -2.15
N PHE A 74 -0.77 1.42 -2.10
CA PHE A 74 -1.49 2.09 -3.19
C PHE A 74 -0.68 2.15 -4.49
N TYR A 75 0.66 2.26 -4.41
CA TYR A 75 1.56 2.32 -5.56
C TYR A 75 2.27 1.00 -5.85
N ASP A 76 2.23 0.03 -4.94
CA ASP A 76 2.93 -1.24 -5.08
C ASP A 76 2.04 -2.25 -5.82
N PRO A 77 2.51 -2.86 -6.92
CA PRO A 77 1.72 -3.84 -7.66
C PRO A 77 1.60 -5.21 -6.97
N ILE A 78 2.20 -5.39 -5.78
CA ILE A 78 2.17 -6.66 -5.03
C ILE A 78 0.76 -7.18 -4.72
N LEU A 79 -0.24 -6.28 -4.70
CA LEU A 79 -1.63 -6.63 -4.43
C LEU A 79 -2.40 -7.11 -5.66
N SER A 80 -1.81 -7.09 -6.85
CA SER A 80 -2.45 -7.69 -8.04
C SER A 80 -1.94 -9.11 -8.27
N GLY A 81 -2.79 -9.98 -8.83
CA GLY A 81 -2.52 -11.40 -8.98
C GLY A 81 -1.25 -11.73 -9.77
N ASP A 82 -0.86 -10.89 -10.72
CA ASP A 82 0.36 -11.01 -11.53
C ASP A 82 1.45 -9.98 -11.19
N SER A 83 1.23 -9.15 -10.18
CA SER A 83 2.12 -8.06 -9.75
C SER A 83 2.45 -7.04 -10.86
N THR A 84 1.53 -6.79 -11.79
CA THR A 84 1.72 -5.82 -12.88
C THR A 84 0.98 -4.50 -12.66
N MET A 85 -0.09 -4.49 -11.86
CA MET A 85 -0.93 -3.33 -11.61
C MET A 85 -1.03 -3.00 -10.14
N SER A 86 -1.28 -1.73 -9.85
CA SER A 86 -1.57 -1.22 -8.51
C SER A 86 -2.82 -0.34 -8.54
N CYS A 87 -3.30 0.10 -7.39
CA CYS A 87 -4.40 1.07 -7.31
C CYS A 87 -4.08 2.33 -8.13
N SER A 88 -2.82 2.78 -8.12
CA SER A 88 -2.38 3.95 -8.88
C SER A 88 -2.43 3.77 -10.40
N SER A 89 -2.59 2.55 -10.92
CA SER A 89 -2.74 2.31 -12.36
C SER A 89 -4.05 2.87 -12.92
N CYS A 90 -5.11 2.88 -12.09
CA CYS A 90 -6.42 3.45 -12.44
C CYS A 90 -6.72 4.76 -11.72
N HIS A 91 -6.01 5.07 -10.63
CA HIS A 91 -6.20 6.30 -9.85
C HIS A 91 -5.00 7.24 -9.99
N LEU A 92 -4.88 7.85 -11.19
CA LEU A 92 -3.74 8.70 -11.57
C LEU A 92 -3.89 10.12 -10.98
N PRO A 93 -2.88 10.66 -10.28
CA PRO A 93 -2.95 12.00 -9.69
C PRO A 93 -3.30 13.10 -10.71
N GLN A 94 -2.74 13.05 -11.91
CA GLN A 94 -3.01 14.00 -12.99
C GLN A 94 -4.44 13.95 -13.53
N GLY A 95 -5.16 12.85 -13.29
CA GLY A 95 -6.57 12.67 -13.61
C GLY A 95 -7.51 12.95 -12.43
N SER A 96 -7.06 13.68 -11.40
CA SER A 96 -7.82 13.82 -10.15
C SER A 96 -8.08 12.46 -9.49
N PHE A 97 -7.11 11.57 -9.57
CA PHE A 97 -7.17 10.17 -9.14
C PHE A 97 -8.25 9.34 -9.86
N THR A 98 -8.39 9.56 -11.18
CA THR A 98 -9.03 8.64 -12.13
C THR A 98 -8.09 8.38 -13.30
N ASP A 99 -8.40 7.38 -14.15
CA ASP A 99 -7.68 7.12 -15.39
C ASP A 99 -8.23 7.91 -16.59
N ASN A 100 -9.30 8.70 -16.39
CA ASN A 100 -10.00 9.49 -17.39
C ASN A 100 -10.55 8.66 -18.58
N LYS A 101 -10.80 7.38 -18.38
CA LYS A 101 -11.39 6.49 -19.38
C LYS A 101 -12.88 6.27 -19.10
N ALA A 102 -13.63 5.95 -20.13
CA ALA A 102 -15.05 5.59 -19.99
C ALA A 102 -15.23 4.31 -19.15
N VAL A 103 -14.30 3.37 -19.27
CA VAL A 103 -14.16 2.17 -18.45
C VAL A 103 -12.69 1.90 -18.20
N SER A 104 -12.36 1.48 -16.98
CA SER A 104 -10.99 1.08 -16.64
C SER A 104 -10.71 -0.34 -17.13
N THR A 105 -9.44 -0.69 -17.27
CA THR A 105 -8.98 -2.02 -17.73
C THR A 105 -8.16 -2.67 -16.64
N GLY A 106 -8.48 -3.90 -16.27
CA GLY A 106 -7.77 -4.67 -15.25
C GLY A 106 -6.53 -5.42 -15.77
N ILE A 107 -5.92 -6.26 -14.92
CA ILE A 107 -4.63 -6.92 -15.19
C ILE A 107 -4.62 -7.79 -16.44
N ASP A 108 -5.72 -8.47 -16.75
CA ASP A 108 -5.84 -9.33 -17.93
C ASP A 108 -6.22 -8.56 -19.20
N GLY A 109 -6.20 -7.23 -19.17
CA GLY A 109 -6.64 -6.41 -20.28
C GLY A 109 -8.16 -6.40 -20.48
N ILE A 110 -8.92 -6.94 -19.54
CA ILE A 110 -10.38 -6.98 -19.58
C ILE A 110 -10.94 -5.62 -19.17
N ALA A 111 -11.80 -5.05 -20.01
CA ALA A 111 -12.47 -3.81 -19.69
C ALA A 111 -13.49 -4.00 -18.56
N GLY A 112 -13.40 -3.18 -17.54
CA GLY A 112 -14.40 -3.10 -16.48
C GLY A 112 -15.74 -2.56 -16.97
N ARG A 113 -16.71 -2.47 -16.07
CA ARG A 113 -18.07 -1.99 -16.39
C ARG A 113 -18.23 -0.48 -16.25
N ARG A 114 -17.31 0.18 -15.58
CA ARG A 114 -17.39 1.60 -15.22
C ARG A 114 -15.99 2.22 -15.21
N SER A 115 -15.93 3.55 -15.24
CA SER A 115 -14.70 4.31 -15.01
C SER A 115 -14.26 4.22 -13.57
N SER A 116 -12.96 4.38 -13.31
CA SER A 116 -12.42 4.60 -11.97
C SER A 116 -12.99 5.89 -11.37
N MET A 117 -13.39 5.83 -10.10
CA MET A 117 -13.89 7.01 -9.39
C MET A 117 -12.72 7.90 -8.94
N SER A 118 -12.95 9.21 -8.89
CA SER A 118 -12.01 10.11 -8.23
C SER A 118 -11.91 9.81 -6.74
N LEU A 119 -10.68 9.81 -6.22
CA LEU A 119 -10.43 9.64 -4.77
C LEU A 119 -10.38 10.97 -4.03
N LEU A 120 -10.57 12.11 -4.72
CA LEU A 120 -10.57 13.41 -4.05
C LEU A 120 -11.70 13.49 -3.04
N ASN A 121 -11.35 13.80 -1.79
CA ASN A 121 -12.31 13.96 -0.69
C ASN A 121 -13.19 12.71 -0.42
N ILE A 122 -12.74 11.54 -0.85
CA ILE A 122 -13.54 10.30 -0.76
C ILE A 122 -13.89 9.94 0.69
N ALA A 123 -13.10 10.37 1.68
CA ALA A 123 -13.39 10.16 3.09
C ALA A 123 -14.71 10.79 3.56
N TYR A 124 -15.25 11.74 2.82
CA TYR A 124 -16.54 12.39 3.11
C TYR A 124 -17.74 11.78 2.38
N ALA A 125 -17.53 10.68 1.63
CA ALA A 125 -18.63 10.01 0.94
C ALA A 125 -19.57 9.34 1.98
N THR A 126 -20.81 9.82 2.06
CA THR A 126 -21.82 9.33 3.02
C THR A 126 -22.81 8.34 2.42
N ASN A 127 -22.91 8.29 1.09
CA ASN A 127 -23.89 7.47 0.37
C ASN A 127 -23.32 6.10 -0.05
N GLY A 128 -22.18 5.72 0.49
CA GLY A 128 -21.42 4.53 0.10
C GLY A 128 -20.43 4.81 -1.02
N LEU A 129 -19.59 3.81 -1.29
CA LEU A 129 -18.46 3.86 -2.20
C LEU A 129 -18.74 2.99 -3.42
N PHE A 130 -17.93 3.11 -4.45
CA PHE A 130 -18.26 2.77 -5.84
C PHE A 130 -19.45 3.59 -6.38
N TRP A 131 -19.67 3.52 -7.69
CA TRP A 131 -20.75 4.24 -8.36
C TRP A 131 -22.16 3.82 -7.91
N ASP A 132 -22.30 2.65 -7.30
CA ASP A 132 -23.54 2.06 -6.82
C ASP A 132 -23.68 2.03 -5.30
N GLY A 133 -22.70 2.54 -4.57
CA GLY A 133 -22.75 2.63 -3.09
C GLY A 133 -22.69 1.27 -2.38
N ARG A 134 -22.18 0.22 -3.05
CA ARG A 134 -22.17 -1.14 -2.50
C ARG A 134 -21.23 -1.33 -1.32
N ALA A 135 -20.11 -0.61 -1.26
CA ALA A 135 -19.22 -0.61 -0.09
C ALA A 135 -19.59 0.54 0.87
N LYS A 136 -19.59 0.26 2.16
CA LYS A 136 -20.04 1.21 3.19
C LYS A 136 -18.88 1.96 3.85
N THR A 137 -17.69 1.38 3.86
CA THR A 137 -16.47 1.97 4.43
C THR A 137 -15.33 1.97 3.42
N LEU A 138 -14.31 2.78 3.66
CA LEU A 138 -13.10 2.79 2.82
C LEU A 138 -12.32 1.49 2.97
N GLU A 139 -12.34 0.89 4.16
CA GLU A 139 -11.69 -0.39 4.43
C GLU A 139 -12.34 -1.51 3.61
N GLU A 140 -13.66 -1.59 3.60
CA GLU A 140 -14.40 -2.54 2.77
C GLU A 140 -14.12 -2.31 1.29
N GLN A 141 -14.17 -1.05 0.85
CA GLN A 141 -13.97 -0.70 -0.54
C GLN A 141 -12.55 -1.06 -1.02
N ALA A 142 -11.52 -0.83 -0.21
CA ALA A 142 -10.13 -1.08 -0.59
C ALA A 142 -9.83 -2.57 -0.86
N LEU A 143 -10.56 -3.49 -0.24
CA LEU A 143 -10.37 -4.93 -0.43
C LEU A 143 -11.05 -5.45 -1.71
N LEU A 144 -12.19 -4.90 -2.08
CA LEU A 144 -12.99 -5.43 -3.19
C LEU A 144 -12.28 -5.43 -4.55
N PRO A 145 -11.51 -4.39 -4.96
CA PRO A 145 -10.75 -4.44 -6.21
C PRO A 145 -9.62 -5.48 -6.21
N ILE A 146 -9.08 -5.82 -5.04
CA ILE A 146 -8.01 -6.82 -4.91
C ILE A 146 -8.55 -8.23 -5.20
N GLU A 147 -9.80 -8.47 -4.81
CA GLU A 147 -10.49 -9.76 -4.98
C GLU A 147 -11.30 -9.83 -6.29
N ASP A 148 -11.44 -8.72 -7.02
CA ASP A 148 -12.22 -8.69 -8.25
C ASP A 148 -11.42 -9.26 -9.43
N PRO A 149 -11.90 -10.36 -10.07
CA PRO A 149 -11.17 -11.02 -11.16
C PRO A 149 -11.04 -10.18 -12.43
N ILE A 150 -11.75 -9.05 -12.53
CA ILE A 150 -11.63 -8.11 -13.65
C ILE A 150 -10.64 -7.00 -13.34
N GLU A 151 -10.46 -6.65 -12.05
CA GLU A 151 -9.59 -5.53 -11.64
C GLU A 151 -8.17 -6.00 -11.31
N LEU A 152 -7.91 -6.48 -10.10
CA LEU A 152 -6.57 -6.86 -9.64
C LEU A 152 -6.37 -8.37 -9.43
N HIS A 153 -7.45 -9.16 -9.40
CA HIS A 153 -7.49 -10.63 -9.27
C HIS A 153 -6.98 -11.14 -7.94
#